data_a4ad311931495f6c0b820aad1edbc62a
#
_entry.id   a4ad311931495f6c0b820aad1edbc62a
#
_cell.length_a   1.000
_cell.length_b   1.000
_cell.length_c   1.000
_cell.angle_alpha   90.00
_cell.angle_beta   90.00
_cell.angle_gamma   90.00
#
_symmetry.space_group_name_H-M   'P 1'
#
loop_
_entity.id
_entity.type
_entity.pdbx_description
1 polymer ?
#
loop_
_entity_poly.entity_id
_entity_poly.type
_entity_poly.pdbx_seq_one_letter_code
_entity_poly.pdbx_strand_id
1 'polypeptide(L)'
;MAKAQFKKNYLDYYTVNEDYSGERHTNNKEEVVQFKQSSSIRIWYNEQTVSYDEHWHNAMEVIMPVENHYQVVIKGTTYTIQPGELLIIPPNELHRLIAPGSGIRFIFLLDISLISKIKGYSSIQAIYAQPLHICKDNFPYVYEDIYQCFVQIRNEYFNKNEFADLTIYSLLIQMLVKLGYNHVNSFNDENPGRMENQKKYVKKFTELMDYIDEHYMEDLTLENIADEIGFSKFHFSRLFKQYTSFTFCDYLTHRRIKAAQALLCNEELSITEIALQSGFSSISTFNRIFKQETGYTPSEYRSKSPAARGKLTY
;
A
#
# COMPACT_ATOMS: atom_id res chain seq x y z
N MET A 1 -3.80 35.97 12.20
CA MET A 1 -2.98 35.41 13.31
C MET A 1 -2.82 33.91 13.26
N ALA A 2 -3.84 33.09 12.91
CA ALA A 2 -3.74 31.65 12.82
C ALA A 2 -2.69 31.14 11.78
N LYS A 3 -2.59 31.78 10.59
CA LYS A 3 -1.59 31.41 9.56
C LYS A 3 -0.13 31.57 9.98
N ALA A 4 0.18 32.57 10.82
CA ALA A 4 1.54 32.81 11.30
C ALA A 4 1.96 31.80 12.40
N GLN A 5 1.00 31.37 13.21
CA GLN A 5 1.23 30.39 14.27
C GLN A 5 1.39 28.98 13.67
N PHE A 6 0.66 28.68 12.59
CA PHE A 6 0.80 27.45 11.83
C PHE A 6 2.21 27.32 11.20
N LYS A 7 2.73 28.39 10.55
CA LYS A 7 4.08 28.38 9.99
C LYS A 7 5.18 28.17 11.04
N LYS A 8 5.02 28.72 12.23
CA LYS A 8 6.03 28.58 13.30
C LYS A 8 6.15 27.15 13.82
N ASN A 9 5.05 26.40 13.85
CA ASN A 9 5.06 24.99 14.26
C ASN A 9 5.66 24.05 13.22
N TYR A 10 5.67 24.40 11.91
CA TYR A 10 6.27 23.55 10.87
C TYR A 10 7.78 23.72 10.73
N LEU A 11 8.33 24.88 11.12
CA LEU A 11 9.78 25.11 11.14
C LEU A 11 10.50 24.15 12.12
N ASP A 12 9.82 23.74 13.20
CA ASP A 12 10.36 22.76 14.15
C ASP A 12 10.50 21.35 13.53
N TYR A 13 9.74 21.02 12.50
CA TYR A 13 9.84 19.74 11.76
C TYR A 13 11.01 19.73 10.77
N TYR A 14 11.46 20.87 10.30
CA TYR A 14 12.56 20.98 9.34
C TYR A 14 13.91 20.58 9.97
N THR A 15 14.13 20.91 11.22
CA THR A 15 15.36 20.62 11.96
C THR A 15 15.54 19.13 12.28
N VAL A 16 14.50 18.34 12.18
CA VAL A 16 14.53 16.89 12.51
C VAL A 16 15.00 16.03 11.34
N ASN A 17 15.08 16.58 10.14
CA ASN A 17 15.57 15.88 8.94
C ASN A 17 17.10 15.95 8.75
N GLU A 18 17.87 16.33 9.78
CA GLU A 18 19.32 16.45 9.71
C GLU A 18 20.09 15.18 9.29
N ASP A 19 19.45 14.03 9.40
CA ASP A 19 20.05 12.72 9.02
C ASP A 19 19.91 12.38 7.54
N TYR A 20 19.41 13.31 6.70
CA TYR A 20 19.14 13.04 5.30
C TYR A 20 19.81 14.04 4.37
N SER A 21 20.64 13.51 3.48
CA SER A 21 21.32 14.30 2.44
C SER A 21 20.40 14.90 1.37
N GLY A 22 19.13 14.55 1.39
CA GLY A 22 18.15 14.95 0.37
C GLY A 22 18.30 14.18 -0.95
N GLU A 23 19.29 13.30 -1.09
CA GLU A 23 19.49 12.52 -2.30
C GLU A 23 18.58 11.29 -2.31
N ARG A 24 17.78 11.18 -3.37
CA ARG A 24 17.01 9.98 -3.65
C ARG A 24 17.90 8.98 -4.39
N HIS A 25 17.96 7.77 -3.87
CA HIS A 25 18.66 6.70 -4.56
C HIS A 25 17.65 5.98 -5.47
N THR A 26 17.63 6.36 -6.73
CA THR A 26 16.82 5.70 -7.75
C THR A 26 17.68 4.82 -8.63
N ASN A 27 17.22 3.61 -8.88
CA ASN A 27 17.77 2.71 -9.87
C ASN A 27 16.75 2.49 -10.97
N ASN A 28 16.89 3.22 -12.07
CA ASN A 28 15.84 3.40 -13.07
C ASN A 28 14.55 3.95 -12.42
N LYS A 29 13.50 3.13 -12.31
CA LYS A 29 12.22 3.53 -11.70
C LYS A 29 12.04 3.04 -10.26
N GLU A 30 12.95 2.21 -9.74
CA GLU A 30 12.91 1.78 -8.34
C GLU A 30 13.58 2.83 -7.45
N GLU A 31 12.86 3.29 -6.46
CA GLU A 31 13.40 4.09 -5.37
C GLU A 31 13.73 3.21 -4.18
N VAL A 32 14.96 3.26 -3.72
CA VAL A 32 15.37 2.59 -2.48
C VAL A 32 15.05 3.51 -1.30
N VAL A 33 13.95 3.19 -0.61
CA VAL A 33 13.56 3.94 0.59
C VAL A 33 14.57 3.69 1.71
N GLN A 34 15.25 4.74 2.13
CA GLN A 34 16.16 4.68 3.26
C GLN A 34 15.39 4.98 4.55
N PHE A 35 15.15 3.95 5.34
CA PHE A 35 14.65 4.11 6.70
C PHE A 35 15.78 4.47 7.66
N LYS A 36 15.47 5.11 8.79
CA LYS A 36 16.46 5.29 9.86
C LYS A 36 16.88 3.93 10.42
N GLN A 37 18.12 3.85 10.92
CA GLN A 37 18.57 2.66 11.65
C GLN A 37 17.58 2.31 12.76
N SER A 38 17.09 1.07 12.80
CA SER A 38 16.07 0.55 13.71
C SER A 38 14.62 1.06 13.55
N SER A 39 14.30 1.90 12.57
CA SER A 39 12.92 2.30 12.26
C SER A 39 12.48 1.78 10.91
N SER A 40 11.21 1.49 10.78
CA SER A 40 10.57 1.11 9.51
C SER A 40 9.62 2.21 9.01
N ILE A 41 9.88 3.45 9.44
CA ILE A 41 9.02 4.61 9.18
C ILE A 41 9.90 5.78 8.77
N ARG A 42 9.48 6.48 7.70
CA ARG A 42 10.07 7.72 7.26
C ARG A 42 8.99 8.74 6.96
N ILE A 43 9.09 9.92 7.55
CA ILE A 43 8.16 11.02 7.27
C ILE A 43 8.97 12.24 6.82
N TRP A 44 8.63 12.73 5.64
CA TRP A 44 9.22 13.93 5.07
C TRP A 44 8.32 15.13 5.30
N TYR A 45 8.87 16.20 5.84
CA TYR A 45 8.37 17.55 5.63
C TYR A 45 8.90 18.04 4.29
N ASN A 46 8.03 18.34 3.35
CA ASN A 46 8.43 18.61 1.98
C ASN A 46 7.83 19.93 1.48
N GLU A 47 8.72 20.85 1.08
CA GLU A 47 8.40 22.13 0.44
C GLU A 47 8.89 22.21 -1.00
N GLN A 48 9.42 21.10 -1.54
CA GLN A 48 10.03 21.08 -2.87
C GLN A 48 9.02 21.40 -3.96
N THR A 49 9.45 22.21 -4.92
CA THR A 49 8.68 22.59 -6.12
C THR A 49 9.03 21.73 -7.33
N VAL A 50 9.97 20.81 -7.18
CA VAL A 50 10.42 19.90 -8.23
C VAL A 50 9.54 18.65 -8.21
N SER A 51 8.99 18.31 -9.37
CA SER A 51 8.25 17.07 -9.57
C SER A 51 9.18 15.87 -9.55
N TYR A 52 8.64 14.69 -9.24
CA TYR A 52 9.38 13.44 -9.24
C TYR A 52 8.89 12.56 -10.39
N ASP A 53 9.83 12.06 -11.18
CA ASP A 53 9.54 11.17 -12.28
C ASP A 53 8.92 9.85 -11.81
N GLU A 54 8.40 9.10 -12.75
CA GLU A 54 7.73 7.84 -12.52
C GLU A 54 8.66 6.84 -11.82
N HIS A 55 8.25 6.41 -10.62
CA HIS A 55 9.01 5.50 -9.76
C HIS A 55 8.07 4.62 -8.93
N TRP A 56 8.63 3.60 -8.28
CA TRP A 56 7.97 2.73 -7.33
C TRP A 56 8.93 2.34 -6.20
N HIS A 57 8.40 1.95 -5.06
CA HIS A 57 9.14 1.44 -3.90
C HIS A 57 8.28 0.45 -3.10
N ASN A 58 8.92 -0.31 -2.21
CA ASN A 58 8.26 -1.34 -1.40
C ASN A 58 7.51 -0.80 -0.16
N ALA A 59 7.60 0.48 0.13
CA ALA A 59 6.87 1.11 1.22
C ALA A 59 5.45 1.48 0.80
N MET A 60 4.51 1.47 1.75
CA MET A 60 3.26 2.22 1.62
C MET A 60 3.58 3.70 1.69
N GLU A 61 3.12 4.49 0.70
CA GLU A 61 3.28 5.94 0.73
C GLU A 61 1.96 6.61 1.05
N VAL A 62 2.01 7.65 1.90
CA VAL A 62 0.85 8.51 2.14
C VAL A 62 1.26 9.94 1.94
N ILE A 63 0.50 10.65 1.09
CA ILE A 63 0.72 12.06 0.79
C ILE A 63 -0.36 12.88 1.47
N MET A 64 0.09 13.84 2.27
CA MET A 64 -0.76 14.73 3.07
C MET A 64 -0.40 16.20 2.78
N PRO A 65 -1.05 16.86 1.81
CA PRO A 65 -0.86 18.29 1.59
C PRO A 65 -1.39 19.11 2.77
N VAL A 66 -0.64 20.16 3.12
CA VAL A 66 -1.01 21.14 4.14
C VAL A 66 -1.29 22.49 3.49
N GLU A 67 -0.47 22.87 2.51
CA GLU A 67 -0.64 24.08 1.70
C GLU A 67 -0.59 23.74 0.23
N ASN A 68 -1.53 24.24 -0.55
CA ASN A 68 -1.76 23.96 -1.95
C ASN A 68 -2.07 22.46 -2.24
N HIS A 69 -2.64 22.22 -3.42
CA HIS A 69 -2.91 20.88 -3.88
C HIS A 69 -1.62 20.18 -4.33
N TYR A 70 -1.65 18.87 -4.30
CA TYR A 70 -0.60 18.02 -4.85
C TYR A 70 -1.18 17.03 -5.85
N GLN A 71 -0.45 16.72 -6.91
CA GLN A 71 -0.93 15.80 -7.93
C GLN A 71 -0.06 14.55 -8.01
N VAL A 72 -0.73 13.41 -8.15
CA VAL A 72 -0.07 12.12 -8.35
C VAL A 72 -0.69 11.44 -9.56
N VAL A 73 0.14 10.93 -10.45
CA VAL A 73 -0.30 10.15 -11.60
C VAL A 73 0.02 8.68 -11.39
N ILE A 74 -1.02 7.83 -11.42
CA ILE A 74 -0.91 6.38 -11.24
C ILE A 74 -1.68 5.69 -12.36
N LYS A 75 -1.03 4.84 -13.12
CA LYS A 75 -1.66 4.11 -14.26
C LYS A 75 -2.47 5.03 -15.20
N GLY A 76 -1.97 6.24 -15.44
CA GLY A 76 -2.62 7.24 -16.31
C GLY A 76 -3.75 8.04 -15.63
N THR A 77 -4.15 7.69 -14.42
CA THR A 77 -5.13 8.46 -13.63
C THR A 77 -4.41 9.52 -12.81
N THR A 78 -4.89 10.77 -12.86
CA THR A 78 -4.36 11.87 -12.05
C THR A 78 -5.22 12.08 -10.82
N TYR A 79 -4.62 11.90 -9.65
CA TYR A 79 -5.20 12.23 -8.35
C TYR A 79 -4.76 13.64 -7.97
N THR A 80 -5.73 14.53 -7.71
CA THR A 80 -5.47 15.89 -7.19
C THR A 80 -5.90 15.92 -5.73
N ILE A 81 -4.93 16.04 -4.82
CA ILE A 81 -5.12 15.95 -3.38
C ILE A 81 -5.12 17.36 -2.83
N GLN A 82 -6.20 17.77 -2.16
CA GLN A 82 -6.33 19.08 -1.55
C GLN A 82 -5.76 19.09 -0.12
N PRO A 83 -5.42 20.28 0.43
CA PRO A 83 -5.13 20.40 1.86
C PRO A 83 -6.28 19.85 2.72
N GLY A 84 -5.92 18.97 3.65
CA GLY A 84 -6.88 18.25 4.48
C GLY A 84 -7.30 16.89 3.90
N GLU A 85 -6.82 16.50 2.73
CA GLU A 85 -7.04 15.18 2.14
C GLU A 85 -5.76 14.33 2.22
N LEU A 86 -5.90 13.02 1.97
CA LEU A 86 -4.79 12.08 1.91
C LEU A 86 -4.88 11.23 0.65
N LEU A 87 -3.74 10.88 0.08
CA LEU A 87 -3.64 9.78 -0.89
C LEU A 87 -2.78 8.67 -0.30
N ILE A 88 -3.34 7.47 -0.16
CA ILE A 88 -2.61 6.26 0.22
C ILE A 88 -2.25 5.52 -1.07
N ILE A 89 -0.95 5.31 -1.29
CA ILE A 89 -0.40 4.58 -2.43
C ILE A 89 0.13 3.24 -1.92
N PRO A 90 -0.36 2.10 -2.46
CA PRO A 90 0.10 0.79 -2.01
C PRO A 90 1.59 0.54 -2.35
N PRO A 91 2.27 -0.37 -1.63
CA PRO A 91 3.62 -0.78 -1.98
C PRO A 91 3.72 -1.30 -3.42
N ASN A 92 4.84 -0.99 -4.07
CA ASN A 92 5.17 -1.40 -5.44
C ASN A 92 4.23 -0.83 -6.53
N GLU A 93 3.46 0.20 -6.23
CA GLU A 93 2.64 0.89 -7.22
C GLU A 93 3.48 1.94 -7.96
N LEU A 94 3.48 1.85 -9.30
CA LEU A 94 4.21 2.80 -10.16
C LEU A 94 3.48 4.13 -10.18
N HIS A 95 4.15 5.20 -9.76
CA HIS A 95 3.53 6.53 -9.67
C HIS A 95 4.51 7.66 -9.99
N ARG A 96 3.97 8.81 -10.35
CA ARG A 96 4.69 10.06 -10.61
C ARG A 96 4.11 11.17 -9.77
N LEU A 97 4.96 11.97 -9.14
CA LEU A 97 4.57 13.09 -8.32
C LEU A 97 4.74 14.40 -9.10
N ILE A 98 3.68 15.23 -9.12
CA ILE A 98 3.70 16.54 -9.78
C ILE A 98 3.56 17.60 -8.69
N ALA A 99 4.68 18.26 -8.37
CA ALA A 99 4.72 19.29 -7.36
C ALA A 99 4.07 20.58 -7.86
N PRO A 100 3.32 21.30 -7.01
CA PRO A 100 2.89 22.66 -7.27
C PRO A 100 4.10 23.60 -7.21
N GLY A 101 3.95 24.81 -7.73
CA GLY A 101 4.98 25.85 -7.68
C GLY A 101 5.32 26.34 -6.27
N SER A 102 4.54 25.98 -5.24
CA SER A 102 4.76 26.25 -3.83
C SER A 102 3.83 25.39 -2.99
N GLY A 103 4.10 25.28 -1.69
CA GLY A 103 3.23 24.60 -0.72
C GLY A 103 3.98 23.61 0.16
N ILE A 104 3.30 23.19 1.21
CA ILE A 104 3.82 22.27 2.24
C ILE A 104 3.03 20.97 2.20
N ARG A 105 3.71 19.85 2.32
CA ARG A 105 3.13 18.51 2.44
C ARG A 105 3.97 17.61 3.31
N PHE A 106 3.34 16.62 3.90
CA PHE A 106 4.01 15.50 4.51
C PHE A 106 3.91 14.29 3.58
N ILE A 107 5.01 13.56 3.45
CA ILE A 107 5.10 12.29 2.72
C ILE A 107 5.52 11.23 3.73
N PHE A 108 4.66 10.24 3.95
CA PHE A 108 4.90 9.14 4.86
C PHE A 108 5.30 7.92 4.04
N LEU A 109 6.43 7.33 4.37
CA LEU A 109 6.90 6.06 3.83
C LEU A 109 6.91 5.04 4.97
N LEU A 110 6.12 3.99 4.83
CA LEU A 110 5.81 3.06 5.90
C LEU A 110 6.11 1.63 5.43
N ASP A 111 7.04 0.95 6.10
CA ASP A 111 7.23 -0.48 5.91
C ASP A 111 6.14 -1.23 6.68
N ILE A 112 5.23 -1.84 5.95
CA ILE A 112 4.10 -2.57 6.51
C ILE A 112 4.36 -4.07 6.69
N SER A 113 5.60 -4.53 6.54
CA SER A 113 5.97 -5.94 6.62
C SER A 113 5.65 -6.59 7.98
N LEU A 114 5.69 -5.82 9.07
CA LEU A 114 5.28 -6.28 10.40
C LEU A 114 3.77 -6.49 10.50
N ILE A 115 3.00 -5.54 9.95
CA ILE A 115 1.53 -5.59 9.97
C ILE A 115 1.03 -6.72 9.06
N SER A 116 1.71 -6.96 7.94
CA SER A 116 1.32 -7.99 6.97
C SER A 116 1.29 -9.42 7.50
N LYS A 117 1.95 -9.66 8.64
CA LYS A 117 1.97 -10.97 9.33
C LYS A 117 0.83 -11.16 10.33
N ILE A 118 0.02 -10.12 10.57
CA ILE A 118 -1.10 -10.19 11.51
C ILE A 118 -2.26 -10.91 10.83
N LYS A 119 -2.86 -11.89 11.52
CA LYS A 119 -4.04 -12.61 11.03
C LYS A 119 -5.17 -11.64 10.68
N GLY A 120 -5.80 -11.83 9.52
CA GLY A 120 -6.84 -10.96 9.00
C GLY A 120 -6.32 -9.76 8.18
N TYR A 121 -4.99 -9.59 8.08
CA TYR A 121 -4.40 -8.55 7.25
C TYR A 121 -4.76 -8.69 5.77
N SER A 122 -4.81 -9.93 5.25
CA SER A 122 -5.13 -10.24 3.85
C SER A 122 -6.45 -9.61 3.41
N SER A 123 -7.45 -9.64 4.29
CA SER A 123 -8.77 -9.04 4.03
C SER A 123 -8.70 -7.51 3.90
N ILE A 124 -7.86 -6.87 4.72
CA ILE A 124 -7.68 -5.42 4.67
C ILE A 124 -6.78 -5.03 3.49
N GLN A 125 -5.78 -5.85 3.18
CA GLN A 125 -4.88 -5.62 2.04
C GLN A 125 -5.65 -5.50 0.72
N ALA A 126 -6.70 -6.31 0.54
CA ALA A 126 -7.55 -6.24 -0.65
C ALA A 126 -8.19 -4.84 -0.83
N ILE A 127 -8.50 -4.15 0.26
CA ILE A 127 -9.16 -2.83 0.24
C ILE A 127 -8.20 -1.74 -0.26
N TYR A 128 -6.94 -1.75 0.20
CA TYR A 128 -5.93 -0.78 -0.23
C TYR A 128 -4.95 -1.33 -1.27
N ALA A 129 -5.31 -2.40 -1.97
CA ALA A 129 -4.55 -2.90 -3.11
C ALA A 129 -4.54 -1.92 -4.30
N GLN A 130 -5.39 -0.90 -4.25
CA GLN A 130 -5.42 0.25 -5.16
C GLN A 130 -5.19 1.55 -4.39
N PRO A 131 -4.77 2.63 -5.07
CA PRO A 131 -4.64 3.95 -4.45
C PRO A 131 -5.96 4.42 -3.85
N LEU A 132 -5.92 4.88 -2.59
CA LEU A 132 -7.10 5.38 -1.89
C LEU A 132 -7.00 6.90 -1.69
N HIS A 133 -7.87 7.66 -2.34
CA HIS A 133 -8.02 9.09 -2.10
C HIS A 133 -9.00 9.31 -0.94
N ILE A 134 -8.45 9.57 0.24
CA ILE A 134 -9.19 9.76 1.48
C ILE A 134 -9.62 11.21 1.59
N CYS A 135 -10.88 11.46 1.35
CA CYS A 135 -11.56 12.76 1.47
C CYS A 135 -13.00 12.55 1.95
N LYS A 136 -13.69 13.65 2.30
CA LYS A 136 -15.07 13.58 2.82
C LYS A 136 -16.04 12.94 1.84
N ASP A 137 -15.86 13.18 0.54
CA ASP A 137 -16.76 12.67 -0.50
C ASP A 137 -16.62 11.15 -0.70
N ASN A 138 -15.38 10.65 -0.65
CA ASN A 138 -15.10 9.23 -0.88
C ASN A 138 -15.26 8.38 0.40
N PHE A 139 -14.98 8.96 1.57
CA PHE A 139 -14.96 8.27 2.87
C PHE A 139 -15.73 9.05 3.96
N PRO A 140 -17.02 9.40 3.76
CA PRO A 140 -17.76 10.33 4.63
C PRO A 140 -17.79 9.94 6.10
N TYR A 141 -17.78 8.64 6.41
CA TYR A 141 -17.93 8.12 7.78
C TYR A 141 -16.61 7.96 8.54
N VAL A 142 -15.48 7.86 7.85
CA VAL A 142 -14.19 7.54 8.49
C VAL A 142 -13.07 8.51 8.10
N TYR A 143 -13.34 9.45 7.20
CA TYR A 143 -12.36 10.44 6.75
C TYR A 143 -11.66 11.14 7.92
N GLU A 144 -12.44 11.71 8.83
CA GLU A 144 -11.89 12.46 9.96
C GLU A 144 -11.00 11.60 10.85
N ASP A 145 -11.45 10.40 11.15
CA ASP A 145 -10.71 9.45 11.99
C ASP A 145 -9.38 9.04 11.35
N ILE A 146 -9.38 8.78 10.03
CA ILE A 146 -8.18 8.41 9.29
C ILE A 146 -7.23 9.60 9.21
N TYR A 147 -7.74 10.79 8.91
CA TYR A 147 -6.94 12.01 8.86
C TYR A 147 -6.26 12.29 10.20
N GLN A 148 -7.01 12.18 11.30
CA GLN A 148 -6.47 12.38 12.66
C GLN A 148 -5.43 11.30 13.04
N CYS A 149 -5.57 10.07 12.58
CA CYS A 149 -4.52 9.06 12.74
C CYS A 149 -3.20 9.54 12.11
N PHE A 150 -3.21 10.07 10.89
CA PHE A 150 -1.99 10.58 10.24
C PHE A 150 -1.43 11.84 10.89
N VAL A 151 -2.29 12.71 11.40
CA VAL A 151 -1.85 13.85 12.23
C VAL A 151 -1.13 13.37 13.50
N GLN A 152 -1.65 12.34 14.17
CA GLN A 152 -1.01 11.77 15.37
C GLN A 152 0.29 11.05 15.01
N ILE A 153 0.31 10.23 13.94
CA ILE A 153 1.52 9.55 13.43
C ILE A 153 2.62 10.58 13.16
N ARG A 154 2.30 11.67 12.46
CA ARG A 154 3.23 12.76 12.22
C ARG A 154 3.79 13.33 13.52
N ASN A 155 2.91 13.65 14.47
CA ASN A 155 3.31 14.24 15.74
C ASN A 155 4.22 13.30 16.54
N GLU A 156 3.88 12.02 16.64
CA GLU A 156 4.72 11.01 17.31
C GLU A 156 6.11 10.90 16.67
N TYR A 157 6.17 10.86 15.34
CA TYR A 157 7.43 10.76 14.61
C TYR A 157 8.37 11.95 14.88
N PHE A 158 7.85 13.18 14.88
CA PHE A 158 8.66 14.38 15.06
C PHE A 158 8.94 14.71 16.53
N ASN A 159 8.11 14.27 17.46
CA ASN A 159 8.36 14.44 18.90
C ASN A 159 9.47 13.49 19.42
N LYS A 160 9.90 12.50 18.65
CA LYS A 160 10.96 11.52 19.00
C LYS A 160 10.73 10.85 20.37
N ASN A 161 9.47 10.52 20.67
CA ASN A 161 9.13 9.79 21.89
C ASN A 161 9.81 8.40 21.89
N GLU A 162 10.15 7.90 23.08
CA GLU A 162 10.86 6.62 23.23
C GLU A 162 10.10 5.43 22.60
N PHE A 163 8.76 5.48 22.62
CA PHE A 163 7.88 4.44 22.05
C PHE A 163 7.19 4.88 20.75
N ALA A 164 7.75 5.85 20.01
CA ALA A 164 7.13 6.43 18.83
C ALA A 164 6.77 5.36 17.78
N ASP A 165 7.69 4.47 17.43
CA ASP A 165 7.44 3.42 16.43
C ASP A 165 6.29 2.49 16.83
N LEU A 166 6.22 2.07 18.10
CA LEU A 166 5.11 1.24 18.59
C LEU A 166 3.76 1.97 18.52
N THR A 167 3.76 3.25 18.91
CA THR A 167 2.57 4.11 18.84
C THR A 167 2.13 4.28 17.40
N ILE A 168 3.06 4.54 16.47
CA ILE A 168 2.77 4.72 15.05
C ILE A 168 2.19 3.44 14.45
N TYR A 169 2.78 2.26 14.73
CA TYR A 169 2.22 0.99 14.26
C TYR A 169 0.84 0.70 14.85
N SER A 170 0.59 1.04 16.10
CA SER A 170 -0.75 0.94 16.72
C SER A 170 -1.77 1.80 15.97
N LEU A 171 -1.42 3.04 15.63
CA LEU A 171 -2.28 3.96 14.87
C LEU A 171 -2.52 3.46 13.44
N LEU A 172 -1.49 2.91 12.78
CA LEU A 172 -1.63 2.30 11.45
C LEU A 172 -2.59 1.10 11.47
N ILE A 173 -2.48 0.23 12.47
CA ILE A 173 -3.40 -0.90 12.62
C ILE A 173 -4.83 -0.40 12.86
N GLN A 174 -5.02 0.61 13.70
CA GLN A 174 -6.33 1.21 13.93
C GLN A 174 -6.91 1.82 12.65
N MET A 175 -6.11 2.54 11.88
CA MET A 175 -6.52 3.09 10.58
C MET A 175 -6.96 2.00 9.61
N LEU A 176 -6.18 0.93 9.48
CA LEU A 176 -6.52 -0.21 8.63
C LEU A 176 -7.83 -0.88 9.05
N VAL A 177 -8.04 -1.07 10.35
CA VAL A 177 -9.29 -1.61 10.90
C VAL A 177 -10.49 -0.70 10.58
N LYS A 178 -10.33 0.62 10.71
CA LYS A 178 -11.38 1.59 10.36
C LYS A 178 -11.72 1.56 8.87
N LEU A 179 -10.72 1.47 8.00
CA LEU A 179 -10.92 1.28 6.55
C LEU A 179 -11.69 -0.03 6.28
N GLY A 180 -11.30 -1.11 6.96
CA GLY A 180 -11.99 -2.41 6.87
C GLY A 180 -13.47 -2.30 7.25
N TYR A 181 -13.78 -1.71 8.38
CA TYR A 181 -15.18 -1.52 8.81
C TYR A 181 -15.95 -0.59 7.89
N ASN A 182 -15.35 0.50 7.41
CA ASN A 182 -16.00 1.39 6.44
C ASN A 182 -16.35 0.65 5.16
N HIS A 183 -15.41 -0.15 4.64
CA HIS A 183 -15.62 -0.95 3.45
C HIS A 183 -16.77 -1.96 3.65
N VAL A 184 -16.78 -2.66 4.78
CA VAL A 184 -17.89 -3.57 5.15
C VAL A 184 -19.21 -2.84 5.25
N ASN A 185 -19.23 -1.66 5.87
CA ASN A 185 -20.47 -0.90 6.10
C ASN A 185 -21.01 -0.25 4.82
N SER A 186 -20.16 0.12 3.85
CA SER A 186 -20.62 0.63 2.56
C SER A 186 -21.49 -0.37 1.77
N PHE A 187 -21.35 -1.67 2.05
CA PHE A 187 -22.24 -2.70 1.52
C PHE A 187 -23.60 -2.78 2.24
N ASN A 188 -23.74 -2.13 3.41
CA ASN A 188 -24.95 -2.18 4.25
C ASN A 188 -26.01 -1.17 3.81
N ASP A 189 -25.61 -0.06 3.23
CA ASP A 189 -26.52 1.03 2.86
C ASP A 189 -27.51 0.65 1.75
N GLU A 190 -27.23 -0.40 0.97
CA GLU A 190 -28.12 -0.86 -0.09
C GLU A 190 -29.31 -1.74 0.40
N ASN A 191 -29.30 -2.27 1.64
CA ASN A 191 -30.38 -3.12 2.13
C ASN A 191 -30.40 -3.33 3.67
N PRO A 192 -31.11 -2.51 4.46
CA PRO A 192 -31.11 -2.54 5.95
C PRO A 192 -31.63 -3.83 6.62
N GLY A 193 -32.33 -4.70 5.89
CA GLY A 193 -32.91 -5.95 6.42
C GLY A 193 -31.95 -7.15 6.45
N ARG A 194 -30.66 -6.98 6.09
CA ARG A 194 -29.67 -8.07 5.94
C ARG A 194 -28.53 -8.09 6.94
N MET A 195 -28.57 -7.33 8.02
CA MET A 195 -27.42 -7.15 8.95
C MET A 195 -26.84 -8.46 9.51
N GLU A 196 -27.66 -9.46 9.79
CA GLU A 196 -27.18 -10.73 10.38
C GLU A 196 -26.51 -11.62 9.32
N ASN A 197 -27.02 -11.63 8.11
CA ASN A 197 -26.41 -12.32 6.98
C ASN A 197 -25.07 -11.67 6.57
N GLN A 198 -24.96 -10.37 6.70
CA GLN A 198 -23.75 -9.63 6.30
C GLN A 198 -22.56 -9.87 7.22
N LYS A 199 -22.73 -9.90 8.55
CA LYS A 199 -21.68 -10.31 9.49
C LYS A 199 -21.16 -11.70 9.14
N LYS A 200 -22.05 -12.60 8.72
CA LYS A 200 -21.71 -13.94 8.26
C LYS A 200 -20.92 -13.91 6.93
N TYR A 201 -21.28 -13.01 6.01
CA TYR A 201 -20.55 -12.85 4.74
C TYR A 201 -19.15 -12.27 4.96
N VAL A 202 -19.01 -11.24 5.79
CA VAL A 202 -17.71 -10.64 6.12
C VAL A 202 -16.80 -11.69 6.75
N LYS A 203 -17.31 -12.46 7.73
CA LYS A 203 -16.51 -13.53 8.35
C LYS A 203 -16.06 -14.56 7.31
N LYS A 204 -16.98 -15.07 6.48
CA LYS A 204 -16.68 -16.02 5.41
C LYS A 204 -15.66 -15.42 4.41
N PHE A 205 -15.79 -14.14 4.09
CA PHE A 205 -14.88 -13.47 3.16
C PHE A 205 -13.49 -13.29 3.76
N THR A 206 -13.40 -12.98 5.06
CA THR A 206 -12.12 -12.93 5.77
C THR A 206 -11.43 -14.30 5.80
N GLU A 207 -12.17 -15.35 6.15
CA GLU A 207 -11.68 -16.74 6.13
C GLU A 207 -11.22 -17.15 4.73
N LEU A 208 -11.95 -16.72 3.70
CA LEU A 208 -11.58 -16.95 2.30
C LEU A 208 -10.30 -16.23 1.90
N MET A 209 -10.13 -14.97 2.29
CA MET A 209 -8.91 -14.22 1.96
C MET A 209 -7.68 -14.84 2.63
N ASP A 210 -7.80 -15.26 3.88
CA ASP A 210 -6.75 -16.00 4.59
C ASP A 210 -6.46 -17.33 3.86
N TYR A 211 -7.50 -18.06 3.44
CA TYR A 211 -7.33 -19.30 2.66
C TYR A 211 -6.59 -19.07 1.33
N ILE A 212 -6.98 -18.06 0.56
CA ILE A 212 -6.28 -17.72 -0.68
C ILE A 212 -4.81 -17.37 -0.39
N ASP A 213 -4.56 -16.66 0.69
CA ASP A 213 -3.21 -16.22 1.07
C ASP A 213 -2.32 -17.39 1.51
N GLU A 214 -2.88 -18.43 2.08
CA GLU A 214 -2.19 -19.66 2.46
C GLU A 214 -2.00 -20.63 1.26
N HIS A 215 -2.94 -20.63 0.29
CA HIS A 215 -3.01 -21.61 -0.80
C HIS A 215 -2.77 -21.03 -2.19
N TYR A 216 -2.29 -19.78 -2.32
CA TYR A 216 -2.12 -19.12 -3.63
C TYR A 216 -1.20 -19.87 -4.61
N MET A 217 -0.34 -20.75 -4.13
CA MET A 217 0.54 -21.58 -4.95
C MET A 217 -0.21 -22.74 -5.64
N GLU A 218 -1.36 -23.13 -5.11
CA GLU A 218 -2.17 -24.23 -5.62
C GLU A 218 -3.02 -23.81 -6.83
N ASP A 219 -3.61 -24.78 -7.51
CA ASP A 219 -4.51 -24.52 -8.65
C ASP A 219 -5.90 -24.10 -8.17
N LEU A 220 -5.97 -22.87 -7.63
CA LEU A 220 -7.22 -22.29 -7.17
C LEU A 220 -8.06 -21.81 -8.36
N THR A 221 -9.25 -22.37 -8.50
CA THR A 221 -10.23 -21.93 -9.50
C THR A 221 -11.39 -21.19 -8.85
N LEU A 222 -12.01 -20.29 -9.60
CA LEU A 222 -13.18 -19.53 -9.13
C LEU A 222 -14.33 -20.47 -8.74
N GLU A 223 -14.47 -21.59 -9.44
CA GLU A 223 -15.46 -22.62 -9.15
C GLU A 223 -15.22 -23.27 -7.79
N ASN A 224 -14.01 -23.80 -7.58
CA ASN A 224 -13.66 -24.52 -6.36
C ASN A 224 -13.80 -23.64 -5.13
N ILE A 225 -13.37 -22.38 -5.23
CA ILE A 225 -13.50 -21.42 -4.15
C ILE A 225 -14.97 -21.03 -3.89
N ALA A 226 -15.78 -20.86 -4.92
CA ALA A 226 -17.20 -20.56 -4.76
C ALA A 226 -17.95 -21.71 -4.08
N ASP A 227 -17.64 -22.95 -4.44
CA ASP A 227 -18.22 -24.17 -3.87
C ASP A 227 -17.82 -24.31 -2.39
N GLU A 228 -16.56 -24.07 -2.02
CA GLU A 228 -16.05 -24.13 -0.65
C GLU A 228 -16.80 -23.21 0.30
N ILE A 229 -17.17 -22.00 -0.14
CA ILE A 229 -17.90 -21.03 0.68
C ILE A 229 -19.42 -21.14 0.52
N GLY A 230 -19.90 -22.07 -0.32
CA GLY A 230 -21.32 -22.33 -0.56
C GLY A 230 -22.02 -21.23 -1.36
N PHE A 231 -21.34 -20.66 -2.35
CA PHE A 231 -21.89 -19.69 -3.29
C PHE A 231 -21.94 -20.24 -4.72
N SER A 232 -22.88 -19.73 -5.52
CA SER A 232 -22.76 -19.93 -6.96
C SER A 232 -21.60 -19.12 -7.51
N LYS A 233 -20.94 -19.61 -8.55
CA LYS A 233 -19.83 -18.95 -9.27
C LYS A 233 -20.12 -17.48 -9.60
N PHE A 234 -21.31 -17.19 -10.12
CA PHE A 234 -21.72 -15.83 -10.49
C PHE A 234 -21.89 -14.92 -9.28
N HIS A 235 -22.51 -15.43 -8.20
CA HIS A 235 -22.68 -14.68 -6.97
C HIS A 235 -21.33 -14.40 -6.32
N PHE A 236 -20.47 -15.40 -6.23
CA PHE A 236 -19.10 -15.24 -5.71
C PHE A 236 -18.30 -14.22 -6.53
N SER A 237 -18.25 -14.35 -7.85
CA SER A 237 -17.51 -13.44 -8.73
C SER A 237 -17.92 -11.98 -8.52
N ARG A 238 -19.24 -11.73 -8.41
CA ARG A 238 -19.77 -10.38 -8.14
C ARG A 238 -19.36 -9.87 -6.76
N LEU A 239 -19.54 -10.68 -5.71
CA LEU A 239 -19.17 -10.32 -4.34
C LEU A 239 -17.66 -10.10 -4.22
N PHE A 240 -16.85 -10.99 -4.82
CA PHE A 240 -15.40 -10.88 -4.78
C PHE A 240 -14.92 -9.57 -5.41
N LYS A 241 -15.42 -9.25 -6.61
CA LYS A 241 -15.10 -7.99 -7.29
C LYS A 241 -15.59 -6.78 -6.50
N GLN A 242 -16.76 -6.87 -5.89
CA GLN A 242 -17.30 -5.81 -5.05
C GLN A 242 -16.43 -5.59 -3.80
N TYR A 243 -15.96 -6.67 -3.16
CA TYR A 243 -15.15 -6.62 -1.93
C TYR A 243 -13.71 -6.21 -2.17
N THR A 244 -13.08 -6.69 -3.26
CA THR A 244 -11.65 -6.50 -3.52
C THR A 244 -11.36 -5.47 -4.61
N SER A 245 -12.36 -5.03 -5.37
CA SER A 245 -12.26 -4.27 -6.63
C SER A 245 -11.57 -5.05 -7.78
N PHE A 246 -11.14 -6.28 -7.55
CA PHE A 246 -10.51 -7.15 -8.54
C PHE A 246 -11.41 -8.34 -8.91
N THR A 247 -11.19 -8.92 -10.09
CA THR A 247 -11.67 -10.29 -10.31
C THR A 247 -10.83 -11.26 -9.47
N PHE A 248 -11.37 -12.45 -9.16
CA PHE A 248 -10.62 -13.48 -8.43
C PHE A 248 -9.30 -13.84 -9.13
N CYS A 249 -9.32 -13.98 -10.46
CA CYS A 249 -8.12 -14.31 -11.23
C CYS A 249 -7.06 -13.20 -11.18
N ASP A 250 -7.48 -11.93 -11.26
CA ASP A 250 -6.55 -10.79 -11.17
C ASP A 250 -5.97 -10.71 -9.76
N TYR A 251 -6.79 -10.90 -8.72
CA TYR A 251 -6.34 -10.90 -7.33
C TYR A 251 -5.30 -12.00 -7.06
N LEU A 252 -5.60 -13.25 -7.46
CA LEU A 252 -4.69 -14.38 -7.31
C LEU A 252 -3.38 -14.14 -8.07
N THR A 253 -3.48 -13.61 -9.28
CA THR A 253 -2.32 -13.24 -10.10
C THR A 253 -1.46 -12.19 -9.39
N HIS A 254 -2.08 -11.13 -8.90
CA HIS A 254 -1.38 -10.07 -8.16
C HIS A 254 -0.71 -10.61 -6.89
N ARG A 255 -1.39 -11.48 -6.13
CA ARG A 255 -0.84 -12.15 -4.95
C ARG A 255 0.40 -12.99 -5.28
N ARG A 256 0.35 -13.76 -6.39
CA ARG A 256 1.47 -14.56 -6.89
C ARG A 256 2.66 -13.70 -7.33
N ILE A 257 2.40 -12.58 -8.00
CA ILE A 257 3.45 -11.63 -8.38
C ILE A 257 4.14 -11.03 -7.16
N LYS A 258 3.38 -10.65 -6.12
CA LYS A 258 3.96 -10.17 -4.86
C LYS A 258 4.84 -11.22 -4.17
N ALA A 259 4.42 -12.48 -4.16
CA ALA A 259 5.23 -13.58 -3.65
C ALA A 259 6.53 -13.73 -4.47
N ALA A 260 6.44 -13.67 -5.80
CA ALA A 260 7.61 -13.72 -6.68
C ALA A 260 8.57 -12.56 -6.44
N GLN A 261 8.08 -11.35 -6.23
CA GLN A 261 8.93 -10.19 -5.89
C GLN A 261 9.74 -10.43 -4.60
N ALA A 262 9.10 -10.98 -3.56
CA ALA A 262 9.78 -11.33 -2.33
C ALA A 262 10.84 -12.44 -2.53
N LEU A 263 10.52 -13.48 -3.31
CA LEU A 263 11.44 -14.57 -3.62
C LEU A 263 12.64 -14.14 -4.49
N LEU A 264 12.45 -13.13 -5.34
CA LEU A 264 13.51 -12.59 -6.19
C LEU A 264 14.67 -11.95 -5.41
N CYS A 265 14.45 -11.58 -4.14
CA CYS A 265 15.51 -11.13 -3.23
C CYS A 265 16.46 -12.27 -2.84
N ASN A 266 16.09 -13.54 -3.03
CA ASN A 266 16.95 -14.69 -2.82
C ASN A 266 17.71 -15.04 -4.10
N GLU A 267 19.03 -14.82 -4.11
CA GLU A 267 19.89 -15.07 -5.26
C GLU A 267 20.10 -16.58 -5.58
N GLU A 268 19.88 -17.45 -4.59
CA GLU A 268 20.06 -18.89 -4.74
C GLU A 268 18.97 -19.54 -5.60
N LEU A 269 17.77 -18.93 -5.65
CA LEU A 269 16.64 -19.44 -6.43
C LEU A 269 16.76 -19.03 -7.89
N SER A 270 16.59 -19.98 -8.81
CA SER A 270 16.44 -19.69 -10.23
C SER A 270 15.10 -19.01 -10.53
N ILE A 271 15.02 -18.29 -11.65
CA ILE A 271 13.74 -17.68 -12.11
C ILE A 271 12.64 -18.73 -12.30
N THR A 272 13.04 -19.94 -12.73
CA THR A 272 12.13 -21.08 -12.89
C THR A 272 11.56 -21.53 -11.54
N GLU A 273 12.41 -21.70 -10.53
CA GLU A 273 11.97 -22.08 -9.18
C GLU A 273 11.06 -21.03 -8.57
N ILE A 274 11.40 -19.75 -8.75
CA ILE A 274 10.54 -18.66 -8.29
C ILE A 274 9.18 -18.68 -8.94
N ALA A 275 9.11 -18.90 -10.27
CA ALA A 275 7.84 -19.01 -10.97
C ALA A 275 6.97 -20.12 -10.36
N LEU A 276 7.54 -21.30 -10.14
CA LEU A 276 6.83 -22.45 -9.56
C LEU A 276 6.43 -22.21 -8.10
N GLN A 277 7.34 -21.70 -7.25
CA GLN A 277 7.08 -21.40 -5.85
C GLN A 277 6.11 -20.23 -5.66
N SER A 278 5.91 -19.42 -6.70
CA SER A 278 4.90 -18.37 -6.72
C SER A 278 3.55 -18.84 -7.29
N GLY A 279 3.39 -20.14 -7.61
CA GLY A 279 2.14 -20.71 -8.08
C GLY A 279 1.87 -20.57 -9.59
N PHE A 280 2.90 -20.24 -10.40
CA PHE A 280 2.75 -20.24 -11.86
C PHE A 280 3.09 -21.61 -12.44
N SER A 281 2.17 -22.16 -13.21
CA SER A 281 2.37 -23.43 -13.92
C SER A 281 3.23 -23.29 -15.19
N SER A 282 3.46 -22.06 -15.67
CA SER A 282 4.21 -21.78 -16.90
C SER A 282 5.16 -20.58 -16.71
N ILE A 283 6.45 -20.80 -16.98
CA ILE A 283 7.49 -19.76 -16.94
C ILE A 283 7.19 -18.66 -17.97
N SER A 284 6.68 -19.01 -19.15
CA SER A 284 6.34 -18.03 -20.17
C SER A 284 5.21 -17.09 -19.69
N THR A 285 4.19 -17.67 -19.06
CA THR A 285 3.08 -16.92 -18.46
C THR A 285 3.58 -16.04 -17.33
N PHE A 286 4.42 -16.59 -16.44
CA PHE A 286 5.05 -15.84 -15.36
C PHE A 286 5.82 -14.63 -15.88
N ASN A 287 6.75 -14.82 -16.80
CA ASN A 287 7.58 -13.73 -17.34
C ASN A 287 6.73 -12.62 -17.97
N ARG A 288 5.72 -12.99 -18.75
CA ARG A 288 4.82 -12.03 -19.39
C ARG A 288 4.02 -11.22 -18.37
N ILE A 289 3.39 -11.91 -17.41
CA ILE A 289 2.56 -11.26 -16.39
C ILE A 289 3.43 -10.43 -15.44
N PHE A 290 4.55 -10.95 -14.99
CA PHE A 290 5.48 -10.24 -14.13
C PHE A 290 5.94 -8.92 -14.78
N LYS A 291 6.30 -8.95 -16.07
CA LYS A 291 6.67 -7.75 -16.81
C LYS A 291 5.50 -6.78 -16.98
N GLN A 292 4.30 -7.29 -17.20
CA GLN A 292 3.08 -6.47 -17.32
C GLN A 292 2.77 -5.74 -16.00
N GLU A 293 2.89 -6.43 -14.85
CA GLU A 293 2.57 -5.87 -13.53
C GLU A 293 3.67 -4.95 -12.98
N THR A 294 4.95 -5.27 -13.23
CA THR A 294 6.09 -4.58 -12.61
C THR A 294 6.85 -3.65 -13.56
N GLY A 295 6.58 -3.73 -14.85
CA GLY A 295 7.34 -3.03 -15.90
C GLY A 295 8.69 -3.68 -16.26
N TYR A 296 9.12 -4.71 -15.53
CA TYR A 296 10.42 -5.41 -15.70
C TYR A 296 10.25 -6.91 -15.86
N THR A 297 11.19 -7.54 -16.56
CA THR A 297 11.31 -9.00 -16.49
C THR A 297 11.79 -9.43 -15.09
N PRO A 298 11.52 -10.66 -14.63
CA PRO A 298 12.00 -11.14 -13.33
C PRO A 298 13.52 -11.02 -13.15
N SER A 299 14.29 -11.28 -14.20
CA SER A 299 15.76 -11.16 -14.16
C SER A 299 16.21 -9.70 -14.03
N GLU A 300 15.57 -8.78 -14.77
CA GLU A 300 15.83 -7.35 -14.64
C GLU A 300 15.45 -6.85 -13.24
N TYR A 301 14.32 -7.30 -12.71
CA TYR A 301 13.86 -6.95 -11.37
C TYR A 301 14.86 -7.42 -10.32
N ARG A 302 15.33 -8.68 -10.38
CA ARG A 302 16.34 -9.23 -9.47
C ARG A 302 17.65 -8.43 -9.52
N SER A 303 18.17 -8.13 -10.72
CA SER A 303 19.43 -7.39 -10.86
C SER A 303 19.38 -5.99 -10.26
N LYS A 304 18.18 -5.47 -10.03
CA LYS A 304 17.92 -4.14 -9.47
C LYS A 304 17.62 -4.18 -7.96
N SER A 305 17.33 -5.35 -7.39
CA SER A 305 17.03 -5.50 -5.97
C SER A 305 18.25 -5.18 -5.09
N PRO A 306 18.06 -4.53 -3.92
CA PRO A 306 19.15 -4.19 -2.99
C PRO A 306 19.97 -5.39 -2.52
N ALA A 307 19.36 -6.59 -2.46
CA ALA A 307 20.03 -7.83 -2.07
C ALA A 307 21.16 -8.21 -3.04
N ALA A 308 21.03 -7.93 -4.33
CA ALA A 308 22.05 -8.19 -5.36
C ALA A 308 23.27 -7.27 -5.24
N ARG A 309 23.21 -6.19 -4.49
CA ARG A 309 24.26 -5.17 -4.37
C ARG A 309 25.19 -5.36 -3.17
N GLY A 310 24.84 -6.17 -2.20
CA GLY A 310 25.63 -6.41 -0.99
C GLY A 310 26.96 -7.18 -1.22
N LYS A 311 27.24 -7.62 -2.47
CA LYS A 311 28.47 -8.35 -2.84
C LYS A 311 29.53 -7.54 -3.58
N LEU A 312 29.33 -6.27 -3.80
CA LEU A 312 30.36 -5.39 -4.39
C LEU A 312 30.90 -4.46 -3.31
N THR A 313 31.88 -4.91 -2.61
CA THR A 313 33.10 -4.27 -2.05
C THR A 313 33.54 -4.93 -0.77
N TYR A 314 34.51 -5.81 -0.90
CA TYR A 314 35.62 -5.93 0.03
C TYR A 314 36.88 -5.95 -0.78
#